data_68e2fced8d317c2fae833f7fe19db7f6
#
_entry.id   68e2fced8d317c2fae833f7fe19db7f6
#
_cell.length_a   1.000
_cell.length_b   1.000
_cell.length_c   1.000
_cell.angle_alpha   90.00
_cell.angle_beta   90.00
_cell.angle_gamma   90.00
#
_symmetry.space_group_name_H-M   'P 1'
#
loop_
_entity.id
_entity.type
_entity.pdbx_description
1 polymer ?
#
loop_
_entity_poly.entity_id
_entity_poly.type
_entity_poly.pdbx_seq_one_letter_code
_entity_poly.pdbx_strand_id
1 'polypeptide(L)'
;MTDRLIRITTALAVVAVAGVAAVISYRHAYELVHAHGETGPTARLVPFTVDGLIWAASMVILDASRRKQPAPPLAKWSLAVGIVATVGANVAHGASHGPIGAMVSAWPALALVGSFELLMTLTRTAARGDRPQDEQRTNLEHPSTKPEQTPEQALLDEYRASLNGPGRPLSQRYL
;
A
#
# COMPACT_ATOMS: atom_id res chain seq x y z
N MET A 1 -8.54 -12.80 -23.64
CA MET A 1 -8.24 -14.05 -22.91
C MET A 1 -6.77 -14.09 -22.45
N THR A 2 -5.84 -13.69 -23.27
CA THR A 2 -4.37 -13.70 -23.04
C THR A 2 -3.96 -12.93 -21.78
N ASP A 3 -4.48 -11.70 -21.58
CA ASP A 3 -4.11 -10.84 -20.44
C ASP A 3 -4.53 -11.42 -19.09
N ARG A 4 -5.70 -12.08 -19.03
CA ARG A 4 -6.15 -12.75 -17.80
C ARG A 4 -5.26 -13.95 -17.47
N LEU A 5 -4.84 -14.70 -18.49
CA LEU A 5 -3.94 -15.84 -18.30
C LEU A 5 -2.57 -15.38 -17.81
N ILE A 6 -2.00 -14.35 -18.43
CA ILE A 6 -0.71 -13.74 -18.01
C ILE A 6 -0.79 -13.27 -16.55
N ARG A 7 -1.86 -12.59 -16.17
CA ARG A 7 -2.05 -12.09 -14.78
C ARG A 7 -2.15 -13.23 -13.76
N ILE A 8 -2.89 -14.30 -14.09
CA ILE A 8 -3.03 -15.47 -13.20
C ILE A 8 -1.69 -16.20 -13.07
N THR A 9 -1.00 -16.47 -14.17
CA THR A 9 0.29 -17.17 -14.14
C THR A 9 1.35 -16.35 -13.39
N THR A 10 1.39 -15.03 -13.58
CA THR A 10 2.29 -14.14 -12.84
C THR A 10 1.96 -14.14 -11.34
N ALA A 11 0.69 -14.05 -10.96
CA ALA A 11 0.29 -14.11 -9.56
C ALA A 11 0.66 -15.44 -8.92
N LEU A 12 0.43 -16.56 -9.61
CA LEU A 12 0.81 -17.89 -9.12
C LEU A 12 2.32 -18.03 -8.96
N ALA A 13 3.11 -17.53 -9.91
CA ALA A 13 4.58 -17.54 -9.82
C ALA A 13 5.07 -16.71 -8.61
N VAL A 14 4.52 -15.52 -8.42
CA VAL A 14 4.85 -14.66 -7.26
C VAL A 14 4.50 -15.35 -5.94
N VAL A 15 3.32 -15.95 -5.83
CA VAL A 15 2.88 -16.68 -4.63
C VAL A 15 3.78 -17.89 -4.37
N ALA A 16 4.18 -18.62 -5.40
CA ALA A 16 5.08 -19.76 -5.26
C ALA A 16 6.46 -19.33 -4.74
N VAL A 17 7.04 -18.26 -5.30
CA VAL A 17 8.31 -17.69 -4.84
C VAL A 17 8.19 -17.21 -3.39
N ALA A 18 7.12 -16.50 -3.06
CA ALA A 18 6.86 -16.04 -1.69
C ALA A 18 6.76 -17.21 -0.71
N GLY A 19 6.06 -18.30 -1.08
CA GLY A 19 5.93 -19.49 -0.25
C GLY A 19 7.27 -20.16 0.04
N VAL A 20 8.10 -20.35 -0.99
CA VAL A 20 9.46 -20.91 -0.82
C VAL A 20 10.31 -19.99 0.05
N ALA A 21 10.29 -18.68 -0.22
CA ALA A 21 11.04 -17.68 0.54
C ALA A 21 10.62 -17.65 2.02
N ALA A 22 9.32 -17.75 2.30
CA ALA A 22 8.78 -17.80 3.66
C ALA A 22 9.28 -19.03 4.43
N VAL A 23 9.26 -20.22 3.80
CA VAL A 23 9.75 -21.45 4.42
C VAL A 23 11.25 -21.35 4.76
N ILE A 24 12.07 -20.82 3.83
CA ILE A 24 13.50 -20.66 4.05
C ILE A 24 13.76 -19.62 5.15
N SER A 25 13.10 -18.46 5.09
CA SER A 25 13.22 -17.40 6.09
C SER A 25 12.82 -17.88 7.49
N TYR A 26 11.73 -18.63 7.60
CA TYR A 26 11.30 -19.26 8.84
C TYR A 26 12.38 -20.21 9.41
N ARG A 27 12.97 -21.05 8.55
CA ARG A 27 14.05 -21.97 8.98
C ARG A 27 15.27 -21.22 9.52
N HIS A 28 15.71 -20.18 8.82
CA HIS A 28 16.84 -19.35 9.28
C HIS A 28 16.54 -18.70 10.63
N ALA A 29 15.35 -18.13 10.81
CA ALA A 29 14.92 -17.54 12.07
C ALA A 29 14.83 -18.60 13.19
N TYR A 30 14.28 -19.77 12.91
CA TYR A 30 14.21 -20.88 13.85
C TYR A 30 15.62 -21.35 14.29
N GLU A 31 16.52 -21.58 13.34
CA GLU A 31 17.90 -22.01 13.61
C GLU A 31 18.66 -20.96 14.42
N LEU A 32 18.47 -19.68 14.13
CA LEU A 32 19.05 -18.59 14.91
C LEU A 32 18.55 -18.59 16.36
N VAL A 33 17.24 -18.69 16.57
CA VAL A 33 16.62 -18.75 17.92
C VAL A 33 17.10 -19.97 18.71
N HIS A 34 17.19 -21.12 18.03
CA HIS A 34 17.67 -22.36 18.64
C HIS A 34 19.17 -22.26 19.02
N ALA A 35 19.99 -21.64 18.18
CA ALA A 35 21.42 -21.43 18.46
C ALA A 35 21.67 -20.48 19.65
N HIS A 36 20.67 -19.65 20.00
CA HIS A 36 20.74 -18.72 21.12
C HIS A 36 20.06 -19.24 22.42
N GLY A 37 19.83 -20.54 22.48
CA GLY A 37 19.41 -21.24 23.72
C GLY A 37 17.92 -21.52 23.86
N GLU A 38 17.09 -21.03 22.96
CA GLU A 38 15.67 -21.38 22.97
C GLU A 38 15.46 -22.80 22.40
N THR A 39 14.62 -23.58 23.06
CA THR A 39 14.40 -24.98 22.67
C THR A 39 12.90 -25.33 22.64
N GLY A 40 12.57 -26.47 22.05
CA GLY A 40 11.23 -27.03 22.06
C GLY A 40 10.20 -26.16 21.31
N PRO A 41 8.96 -26.01 21.86
CA PRO A 41 7.90 -25.26 21.22
C PRO A 41 8.20 -23.77 21.07
N THR A 42 8.93 -23.17 22.05
CA THR A 42 9.25 -21.74 22.07
C THR A 42 10.08 -21.38 20.84
N ALA A 43 11.13 -22.14 20.55
CA ALA A 43 11.98 -21.88 19.37
C ALA A 43 11.19 -21.90 18.05
N ARG A 44 10.15 -22.73 17.97
CA ARG A 44 9.26 -22.82 16.80
C ARG A 44 8.27 -21.67 16.71
N LEU A 45 7.81 -21.15 17.86
CA LEU A 45 6.78 -20.12 17.91
C LEU A 45 7.34 -18.71 17.73
N VAL A 46 8.59 -18.44 18.13
CA VAL A 46 9.20 -17.11 18.04
C VAL A 46 9.13 -16.55 16.60
N PRO A 47 9.53 -17.26 15.52
CA PRO A 47 9.37 -16.73 14.16
C PRO A 47 7.92 -16.39 13.80
N PHE A 48 6.94 -17.20 14.25
CA PHE A 48 5.52 -16.93 14.01
C PHE A 48 5.02 -15.64 14.66
N THR A 49 5.60 -15.23 15.80
CA THR A 49 5.21 -13.96 16.44
C THR A 49 5.60 -12.76 15.55
N VAL A 50 6.75 -12.82 14.89
CA VAL A 50 7.21 -11.79 13.95
C VAL A 50 6.34 -11.77 12.70
N ASP A 51 6.11 -12.92 12.09
CA ASP A 51 5.28 -13.04 10.89
C ASP A 51 3.81 -12.66 11.18
N GLY A 52 3.30 -13.06 12.35
CA GLY A 52 1.97 -12.68 12.84
C GLY A 52 1.82 -11.17 13.02
N LEU A 53 2.85 -10.50 13.53
CA LEU A 53 2.88 -9.04 13.69
C LEU A 53 2.85 -8.34 12.32
N ILE A 54 3.65 -8.81 11.36
CA ILE A 54 3.66 -8.31 9.98
C ILE A 54 2.27 -8.47 9.36
N TRP A 55 1.67 -9.65 9.50
CA TRP A 55 0.35 -9.93 8.94
C TRP A 55 -0.74 -9.06 9.56
N ALA A 56 -0.79 -8.95 10.89
CA ALA A 56 -1.75 -8.12 11.60
C ALA A 56 -1.62 -6.65 11.23
N ALA A 57 -0.39 -6.11 11.21
CA ALA A 57 -0.11 -4.74 10.81
C ALA A 57 -0.54 -4.47 9.37
N SER A 58 -0.28 -5.40 8.45
CA SER A 58 -0.69 -5.31 7.05
C SER A 58 -2.21 -5.27 6.90
N MET A 59 -2.95 -6.07 7.67
CA MET A 59 -4.42 -6.07 7.65
C MET A 59 -5.01 -4.74 8.15
N VAL A 60 -4.43 -4.15 9.21
CA VAL A 60 -4.84 -2.83 9.72
C VAL A 60 -4.61 -1.74 8.67
N ILE A 61 -3.45 -1.76 8.01
CA ILE A 61 -3.13 -0.79 6.95
C ILE A 61 -4.07 -0.97 5.76
N LEU A 62 -4.38 -2.20 5.37
CA LEU A 62 -5.28 -2.49 4.28
C LEU A 62 -6.73 -2.03 4.59
N ASP A 63 -7.22 -2.27 5.80
CA ASP A 63 -8.56 -1.81 6.22
C ASP A 63 -8.64 -0.28 6.21
N ALA A 64 -7.65 0.41 6.75
CA ALA A 64 -7.57 1.87 6.69
C ALA A 64 -7.59 2.39 5.23
N SER A 65 -6.84 1.73 4.34
CA SER A 65 -6.80 2.07 2.90
C SER A 65 -8.16 1.88 2.24
N ARG A 66 -8.89 0.80 2.56
CA ARG A 66 -10.25 0.55 2.05
C ARG A 66 -11.25 1.60 2.52
N ARG A 67 -11.09 2.09 3.75
CA ARG A 67 -11.93 3.16 4.33
C ARG A 67 -11.51 4.56 3.90
N LYS A 68 -10.49 4.68 3.04
CA LYS A 68 -9.88 5.97 2.62
C LYS A 68 -9.40 6.81 3.83
N GLN A 69 -8.98 6.15 4.90
CA GLN A 69 -8.45 6.77 6.11
C GLN A 69 -6.92 6.63 6.16
N PRO A 70 -6.23 7.55 6.83
CA PRO A 70 -4.79 7.40 7.05
C PRO A 70 -4.52 6.18 7.92
N ALA A 71 -3.54 5.36 7.50
CA ALA A 71 -3.15 4.18 8.27
C ALA A 71 -2.54 4.61 9.63
N PRO A 72 -2.94 3.95 10.75
CA PRO A 72 -2.43 4.25 12.08
C PRO A 72 -0.88 4.18 12.13
N PRO A 73 -0.22 5.15 12.80
CA PRO A 73 1.25 5.14 12.91
C PRO A 73 1.78 3.86 13.53
N LEU A 74 1.09 3.34 14.54
CA LEU A 74 1.48 2.09 15.21
C LEU A 74 1.53 0.91 14.24
N ALA A 75 0.54 0.77 13.36
CA ALA A 75 0.55 -0.31 12.36
C ALA A 75 1.73 -0.20 11.39
N LYS A 76 2.08 1.02 10.96
CA LYS A 76 3.25 1.26 10.11
C LYS A 76 4.55 0.90 10.82
N TRP A 77 4.69 1.30 12.09
CA TRP A 77 5.86 0.97 12.89
C TRP A 77 5.96 -0.54 13.17
N SER A 78 4.85 -1.20 13.51
CA SER A 78 4.83 -2.65 13.72
C SER A 78 5.25 -3.40 12.46
N LEU A 79 4.75 -2.97 11.28
CA LEU A 79 5.16 -3.55 10.01
C LEU A 79 6.67 -3.35 9.76
N ALA A 80 7.17 -2.13 9.95
CA ALA A 80 8.59 -1.83 9.76
C ALA A 80 9.49 -2.65 10.71
N VAL A 81 9.13 -2.72 11.98
CA VAL A 81 9.87 -3.52 12.98
C VAL A 81 9.84 -5.00 12.61
N GLY A 82 8.68 -5.54 12.21
CA GLY A 82 8.57 -6.94 11.77
C GLY A 82 9.46 -7.24 10.57
N ILE A 83 9.45 -6.38 9.54
CA ILE A 83 10.32 -6.54 8.35
C ILE A 83 11.80 -6.49 8.75
N VAL A 84 12.21 -5.51 9.57
CA VAL A 84 13.60 -5.38 10.04
C VAL A 84 14.01 -6.60 10.85
N ALA A 85 13.13 -7.12 11.72
CA ALA A 85 13.40 -8.31 12.51
C ALA A 85 13.59 -9.54 11.61
N THR A 86 12.73 -9.73 10.60
CA THR A 86 12.83 -10.86 9.65
C THR A 86 14.11 -10.79 8.81
N VAL A 87 14.41 -9.62 8.24
CA VAL A 87 15.66 -9.43 7.46
C VAL A 87 16.87 -9.59 8.35
N GLY A 88 16.84 -8.99 9.55
CA GLY A 88 17.92 -9.07 10.54
C GLY A 88 18.21 -10.52 10.97
N ALA A 89 17.18 -11.32 11.24
CA ALA A 89 17.34 -12.74 11.59
C ALA A 89 17.97 -13.54 10.44
N ASN A 90 17.57 -13.30 9.20
CA ASN A 90 18.17 -13.95 8.03
C ASN A 90 19.64 -13.55 7.83
N VAL A 91 19.97 -12.26 7.96
CA VAL A 91 21.35 -11.76 7.92
C VAL A 91 22.20 -12.37 9.04
N ALA A 92 21.68 -12.37 10.27
CA ALA A 92 22.39 -12.88 11.45
C ALA A 92 22.65 -14.40 11.33
N HIS A 93 21.71 -15.17 10.80
CA HIS A 93 21.89 -16.59 10.51
C HIS A 93 23.09 -16.84 9.58
N GLY A 94 23.21 -16.05 8.50
CA GLY A 94 24.31 -16.20 7.53
C GLY A 94 25.63 -15.56 7.95
N ALA A 95 25.65 -14.72 9.00
CA ALA A 95 26.82 -13.95 9.40
C ALA A 95 28.02 -14.84 9.85
N SER A 96 27.72 -16.03 10.37
CA SER A 96 28.74 -17.03 10.72
C SER A 96 29.59 -17.52 9.53
N HIS A 97 29.07 -17.35 8.31
CA HIS A 97 29.72 -17.73 7.04
C HIS A 97 30.33 -16.50 6.31
N GLY A 98 30.51 -15.39 7.03
CA GLY A 98 31.04 -14.15 6.50
C GLY A 98 30.07 -13.30 5.71
N PRO A 99 30.52 -12.21 5.06
CA PRO A 99 29.63 -11.25 4.38
C PRO A 99 28.81 -11.88 3.26
N ILE A 100 29.39 -12.80 2.51
CA ILE A 100 28.68 -13.49 1.42
C ILE A 100 27.57 -14.39 1.99
N GLY A 101 27.85 -15.11 3.08
CA GLY A 101 26.86 -15.91 3.78
C GLY A 101 25.67 -15.07 4.28
N ALA A 102 25.97 -13.91 4.88
CA ALA A 102 24.95 -12.96 5.32
C ALA A 102 24.06 -12.48 4.15
N MET A 103 24.64 -12.13 3.00
CA MET A 103 23.89 -11.71 1.81
C MET A 103 23.03 -12.83 1.24
N VAL A 104 23.54 -14.03 1.12
CA VAL A 104 22.81 -15.19 0.61
C VAL A 104 21.64 -15.53 1.54
N SER A 105 21.87 -15.50 2.85
CA SER A 105 20.82 -15.77 3.85
C SER A 105 19.75 -14.66 3.93
N ALA A 106 20.09 -13.41 3.60
CA ALA A 106 19.13 -12.32 3.51
C ALA A 106 18.19 -12.44 2.30
N TRP A 107 18.61 -13.13 1.23
CA TRP A 107 17.87 -13.20 -0.03
C TRP A 107 16.43 -13.67 0.10
N PRO A 108 16.10 -14.74 0.85
CA PRO A 108 14.71 -15.18 1.01
C PRO A 108 13.80 -14.10 1.62
N ALA A 109 14.29 -13.37 2.63
CA ALA A 109 13.53 -12.28 3.24
C ALA A 109 13.29 -11.13 2.25
N LEU A 110 14.28 -10.77 1.45
CA LEU A 110 14.14 -9.76 0.39
C LEU A 110 13.20 -10.23 -0.73
N ALA A 111 13.29 -11.49 -1.12
CA ALA A 111 12.39 -12.09 -2.11
C ALA A 111 10.94 -12.10 -1.62
N LEU A 112 10.70 -12.33 -0.34
CA LEU A 112 9.38 -12.29 0.26
C LEU A 112 8.78 -10.89 0.21
N VAL A 113 9.55 -9.87 0.61
CA VAL A 113 9.13 -8.46 0.54
C VAL A 113 8.87 -8.04 -0.91
N GLY A 114 9.77 -8.36 -1.83
CA GLY A 114 9.60 -8.07 -3.26
C GLY A 114 8.37 -8.76 -3.87
N SER A 115 8.10 -10.01 -3.48
CA SER A 115 6.91 -10.74 -3.91
C SER A 115 5.62 -10.08 -3.42
N PHE A 116 5.61 -9.57 -2.18
CA PHE A 116 4.48 -8.83 -1.63
C PHE A 116 4.21 -7.54 -2.40
N GLU A 117 5.24 -6.76 -2.72
CA GLU A 117 5.13 -5.53 -3.52
C GLU A 117 4.61 -5.80 -4.94
N LEU A 118 5.11 -6.87 -5.58
CA LEU A 118 4.62 -7.29 -6.90
C LEU A 118 3.14 -7.68 -6.85
N LEU A 119 2.74 -8.45 -5.83
CA LEU A 119 1.34 -8.86 -5.66
C LEU A 119 0.43 -7.65 -5.42
N MET A 120 0.85 -6.69 -4.58
CA MET A 120 0.13 -5.43 -4.35
C MET A 120 -0.02 -4.63 -5.65
N THR A 121 1.02 -4.55 -6.45
CA THR A 121 0.99 -3.84 -7.74
C THR A 121 0.01 -4.50 -8.71
N LEU A 122 0.05 -5.83 -8.81
CA LEU A 122 -0.87 -6.60 -9.66
C LEU A 122 -2.34 -6.41 -9.24
N THR A 123 -2.63 -6.43 -7.94
CA THR A 123 -3.99 -6.23 -7.42
C THR A 123 -4.50 -4.81 -7.64
N ARG A 124 -3.64 -3.79 -7.48
CA ARG A 124 -3.98 -2.39 -7.76
C ARG A 124 -4.25 -2.14 -9.24
N THR A 125 -3.46 -2.72 -10.13
CA THR A 125 -3.65 -2.61 -11.58
C THR A 125 -4.93 -3.31 -12.02
N ALA A 126 -5.27 -4.45 -11.40
CA ALA A 126 -6.53 -5.14 -11.63
C ALA A 126 -7.74 -4.27 -11.27
N ALA A 127 -7.72 -3.64 -10.10
CA ALA A 127 -8.79 -2.76 -9.62
C ALA A 127 -8.96 -1.49 -10.47
N ARG A 128 -7.91 -1.03 -11.16
CA ARG A 128 -7.96 0.12 -12.09
C ARG A 128 -8.48 -0.28 -13.47
N GLY A 129 -8.17 -1.48 -13.94
CA GLY A 129 -8.62 -1.98 -15.24
C GLY A 129 -10.12 -2.32 -15.30
N ASP A 130 -10.76 -2.53 -14.15
CA ASP A 130 -12.21 -2.81 -14.04
C ASP A 130 -13.06 -1.52 -13.95
N ARG A 131 -12.48 -0.33 -13.97
CA ARG A 131 -13.26 0.90 -14.13
C ARG A 131 -13.75 0.97 -15.57
N PRO A 132 -15.08 1.07 -15.79
CA PRO A 132 -15.63 1.19 -17.13
C PRO A 132 -14.97 2.36 -17.86
N GLN A 133 -14.49 2.11 -19.07
CA GLN A 133 -13.91 3.14 -19.96
C GLN A 133 -14.90 4.28 -20.26
N ASP A 134 -16.18 4.07 -19.97
CA ASP A 134 -17.23 5.07 -20.15
C ASP A 134 -17.07 6.30 -19.24
N GLU A 135 -16.56 6.14 -17.99
CA GLU A 135 -16.26 7.31 -17.14
C GLU A 135 -15.07 8.13 -17.65
N GLN A 136 -14.13 7.49 -18.31
CA GLN A 136 -12.96 8.16 -18.86
C GLN A 136 -13.29 8.87 -20.20
N ARG A 137 -14.20 8.34 -20.99
CA ARG A 137 -14.73 8.98 -22.18
C ARG A 137 -15.61 10.18 -21.85
N THR A 138 -16.48 10.07 -20.86
CA THR A 138 -17.35 11.17 -20.41
C THR A 138 -16.52 12.37 -19.91
N ASN A 139 -15.36 12.13 -19.28
CA ASN A 139 -14.47 13.19 -18.85
C ASN A 139 -13.60 13.80 -20.00
N LEU A 140 -13.45 13.09 -21.10
CA LEU A 140 -12.73 13.59 -22.28
C LEU A 140 -13.67 14.21 -23.31
N GLU A 141 -14.95 13.81 -23.35
CA GLU A 141 -15.96 14.34 -24.24
C GLU A 141 -16.75 15.53 -23.64
N HIS A 142 -16.53 15.84 -22.36
CA HIS A 142 -16.85 17.15 -21.81
C HIS A 142 -15.51 17.93 -21.63
N PRO A 143 -14.98 18.55 -22.68
CA PRO A 143 -14.14 19.71 -22.45
C PRO A 143 -15.01 20.61 -21.60
N SER A 144 -14.47 21.12 -20.50
CA SER A 144 -15.12 22.14 -19.68
C SER A 144 -15.54 23.30 -20.59
N THR A 145 -16.64 23.12 -21.25
CA THR A 145 -17.39 24.22 -21.81
C THR A 145 -17.83 24.96 -20.58
N LYS A 146 -17.01 25.93 -20.15
CA LYS A 146 -17.44 27.07 -19.39
C LYS A 146 -18.84 27.37 -19.95
N PRO A 147 -19.90 27.35 -19.13
CA PRO A 147 -21.23 27.63 -19.65
C PRO A 147 -21.10 28.93 -20.46
N GLU A 148 -21.40 28.86 -21.74
CA GLU A 148 -21.49 30.05 -22.58
C GLU A 148 -22.59 30.89 -21.92
N GLN A 149 -22.13 31.86 -21.11
CA GLN A 149 -23.03 32.78 -20.43
C GLN A 149 -23.79 33.47 -21.53
N THR A 150 -25.07 33.25 -21.61
CA THR A 150 -25.91 34.03 -22.52
C THR A 150 -25.64 35.50 -22.21
N PRO A 151 -25.66 36.37 -23.23
CA PRO A 151 -25.43 37.82 -23.04
C PRO A 151 -26.26 38.42 -21.88
N GLU A 152 -27.45 37.85 -21.65
CA GLU A 152 -28.37 38.23 -20.58
C GLU A 152 -27.86 37.83 -19.18
N GLN A 153 -27.22 36.68 -19.05
CA GLN A 153 -26.60 36.25 -17.77
C GLN A 153 -25.35 37.08 -17.43
N ALA A 154 -24.55 37.43 -18.44
CA ALA A 154 -23.39 38.30 -18.25
C ALA A 154 -23.81 39.69 -17.76
N LEU A 155 -24.88 40.27 -18.30
CA LEU A 155 -25.44 41.56 -17.87
C LEU A 155 -26.02 41.48 -16.46
N LEU A 156 -26.70 40.38 -16.09
CA LEU A 156 -27.24 40.20 -14.74
C LEU A 156 -26.10 40.07 -13.69
N ASP A 157 -25.01 39.39 -14.02
CA ASP A 157 -23.87 39.24 -13.12
C ASP A 157 -23.12 40.55 -12.97
N GLU A 158 -22.97 41.34 -14.05
CA GLU A 158 -22.39 42.69 -14.00
C GLU A 158 -23.27 43.66 -13.16
N TYR A 159 -24.60 43.60 -13.34
CA TYR A 159 -25.52 44.35 -12.53
C TYR A 159 -25.47 43.97 -11.04
N ARG A 160 -25.41 42.68 -10.72
CA ARG A 160 -25.23 42.20 -9.33
C ARG A 160 -23.90 42.64 -8.74
N ALA A 161 -22.83 42.61 -9.50
CA ALA A 161 -21.51 43.07 -9.08
C ALA A 161 -21.52 44.59 -8.79
N SER A 162 -22.24 45.38 -9.58
CA SER A 162 -22.40 46.84 -9.37
C SER A 162 -23.21 47.16 -8.12
N LEU A 163 -24.16 46.31 -7.74
CA LEU A 163 -24.94 46.49 -6.52
C LEU A 163 -24.18 46.12 -5.25
N ASN A 164 -23.21 45.17 -5.35
CA ASN A 164 -22.40 44.70 -4.24
C ASN A 164 -20.98 45.33 -4.20
N GLY A 165 -20.73 46.35 -5.00
CA GLY A 165 -19.43 47.04 -5.04
C GLY A 165 -19.12 47.77 -3.70
N PRO A 166 -17.83 47.93 -3.32
CA PRO A 166 -17.37 48.36 -2.01
C PRO A 166 -17.59 49.86 -1.72
N GLY A 167 -18.69 50.45 -2.20
CA GLY A 167 -18.97 51.90 -2.04
C GLY A 167 -20.33 52.24 -1.44
N ARG A 168 -21.19 51.28 -1.10
CA ARG A 168 -22.45 51.59 -0.42
C ARG A 168 -22.44 51.04 1.01
N PRO A 169 -22.49 51.91 2.07
CA PRO A 169 -22.75 51.43 3.41
C PRO A 169 -24.16 50.87 3.44
N LEU A 170 -24.26 49.57 3.71
CA LEU A 170 -25.56 48.91 3.91
C LEU A 170 -26.26 49.60 5.07
N SER A 171 -27.41 50.17 4.78
CA SER A 171 -28.37 50.67 5.74
C SER A 171 -29.03 49.50 6.49
N GLN A 172 -28.25 48.74 7.23
CA GLN A 172 -28.73 47.78 8.25
C GLN A 172 -28.49 48.35 9.65
N ARG A 173 -29.01 49.55 9.89
CA ARG A 173 -29.01 50.11 11.24
C ARG A 173 -30.39 50.57 11.68
N TYR A 174 -31.44 50.07 11.10
CA TYR A 174 -32.79 50.30 11.62
C TYR A 174 -33.66 49.06 11.28
N LEU A 175 -33.57 48.07 12.17
CA LEU A 175 -34.70 47.25 12.66
C LEU A 175 -34.21 46.54 13.93
#